data_802152154991a24e0747354756efd325
#
_entry.id   802152154991a24e0747354756efd325
#
_cell.length_a   1.000
_cell.length_b   1.000
_cell.length_c   1.000
_cell.angle_alpha   90.00
_cell.angle_beta   90.00
_cell.angle_gamma   90.00
#
_symmetry.space_group_name_H-M   'P 1'
#
loop_
_entity.id
_entity.type
_entity.pdbx_description
1 polymer ?
#
loop_
_entity_poly.entity_id
_entity_poly.type
_entity_poly.pdbx_seq_one_letter_code
_entity_poly.pdbx_strand_id
1 'polypeptide(L)'
;MSATDELRKDHKQIVRLEKVIIKCYTELYAGKNIPLSDMDKISLVIDEFLDSIHYSREEDSYFPCVASYDHLKQEIRALLIEHEFSRRIALQIKKYLKRWKEGEDVREPVARYLKTYSIFLIDHKTKEENFFDKA
;
A
#
# COMPACT_ATOMS: atom_id res chain seq x y z
N MET A 1 -12.11 15.41 -15.89
CA MET A 1 -11.21 14.29 -15.56
C MET A 1 -12.03 13.09 -15.13
N SER A 2 -11.77 11.92 -15.64
CA SER A 2 -12.53 10.72 -15.26
C SER A 2 -12.08 10.22 -13.86
N ALA A 3 -12.91 9.38 -13.25
CA ALA A 3 -12.56 8.76 -11.95
C ALA A 3 -11.25 7.95 -12.06
N THR A 4 -11.05 7.25 -13.17
CA THR A 4 -9.82 6.49 -13.39
C THR A 4 -8.59 7.36 -13.56
N ASP A 5 -8.72 8.57 -14.08
CA ASP A 5 -7.60 9.51 -14.17
C ASP A 5 -7.09 9.91 -12.79
N GLU A 6 -7.99 10.17 -11.84
CA GLU A 6 -7.65 10.45 -10.45
C GLU A 6 -6.92 9.25 -9.81
N LEU A 7 -7.45 8.05 -10.00
CA LEU A 7 -6.86 6.84 -9.45
C LEU A 7 -5.48 6.54 -10.05
N ARG A 8 -5.32 6.78 -11.34
CA ARG A 8 -4.02 6.63 -12.01
C ARG A 8 -3.00 7.67 -11.55
N LYS A 9 -3.45 8.87 -11.25
CA LYS A 9 -2.60 9.88 -10.60
C LYS A 9 -2.11 9.41 -9.24
N ASP A 10 -3.00 8.84 -8.44
CA ASP A 10 -2.65 8.25 -7.16
C ASP A 10 -1.58 7.17 -7.34
N HIS A 11 -1.71 6.33 -8.36
CA HIS A 11 -0.73 5.28 -8.65
C HIS A 11 0.66 5.84 -8.97
N LYS A 12 0.77 7.00 -9.56
CA LYS A 12 2.07 7.66 -9.79
C LYS A 12 2.74 8.04 -8.48
N GLN A 13 1.97 8.49 -7.49
CA GLN A 13 2.49 8.78 -6.16
C GLN A 13 2.86 7.48 -5.41
N ILE A 14 2.08 6.44 -5.62
CA ILE A 14 2.36 5.12 -5.04
C ILE A 14 3.68 4.57 -5.55
N VAL A 15 4.02 4.77 -6.83
CA VAL A 15 5.33 4.38 -7.39
C VAL A 15 6.48 5.04 -6.61
N ARG A 16 6.34 6.29 -6.24
CA ARG A 16 7.34 6.99 -5.42
C ARG A 16 7.47 6.36 -4.04
N LEU A 17 6.34 6.05 -3.43
CA LEU A 17 6.32 5.36 -2.14
C LEU A 17 6.98 3.99 -2.23
N GLU A 18 6.70 3.22 -3.27
CA GLU A 18 7.34 1.92 -3.52
C GLU A 18 8.85 2.03 -3.53
N LYS A 19 9.37 3.02 -4.24
CA LYS A 19 10.83 3.25 -4.32
C LYS A 19 11.45 3.57 -2.98
N VAL A 20 10.77 4.38 -2.18
CA VAL A 20 11.23 4.73 -0.81
C VAL A 20 11.21 3.50 0.08
N ILE A 21 10.17 2.70 0.01
CA ILE A 21 10.06 1.46 0.80
C ILE A 21 11.17 0.48 0.41
N ILE A 22 11.40 0.28 -0.88
CA ILE A 22 12.45 -0.63 -1.38
C ILE A 22 13.83 -0.18 -0.91
N LYS A 23 14.12 1.10 -1.00
CA LYS A 23 15.38 1.65 -0.50
C LYS A 23 15.53 1.41 1.00
N CYS A 24 14.46 1.64 1.75
CA CYS A 24 14.46 1.47 3.20
C CYS A 24 14.77 0.03 3.61
N TYR A 25 14.03 -0.95 3.10
CA TYR A 25 14.29 -2.33 3.53
C TYR A 25 15.62 -2.87 3.01
N THR A 26 16.06 -2.42 1.84
CA THR A 26 17.37 -2.81 1.31
C THR A 26 18.49 -2.34 2.24
N GLU A 27 18.42 -1.10 2.71
CA GLU A 27 19.40 -0.57 3.65
C GLU A 27 19.31 -1.24 5.03
N LEU A 28 18.12 -1.58 5.48
CA LEU A 28 17.94 -2.33 6.73
C LEU A 28 18.59 -3.71 6.66
N TYR A 29 18.41 -4.43 5.56
CA TYR A 29 19.06 -5.72 5.35
C TYR A 29 20.59 -5.60 5.23
N ALA A 30 21.07 -4.47 4.74
CA ALA A 30 22.51 -4.20 4.68
C ALA A 30 23.10 -3.78 6.02
N GLY A 31 22.31 -3.72 7.07
CA GLY A 31 22.77 -3.34 8.41
C GLY A 31 22.94 -1.84 8.62
N LYS A 32 22.44 -1.01 7.72
CA LYS A 32 22.53 0.44 7.85
C LYS A 32 21.52 0.97 8.86
N ASN A 33 21.87 2.06 9.51
CA ASN A 33 20.96 2.74 10.43
C ASN A 33 20.03 3.67 9.66
N ILE A 34 18.72 3.48 9.86
CA ILE A 34 17.69 4.36 9.32
C ILE A 34 16.95 4.98 10.50
N PRO A 35 16.78 6.31 10.51
CA PRO A 35 16.01 6.95 11.57
C PRO A 35 14.61 6.38 11.69
N LEU A 36 14.16 6.09 12.90
CA LEU A 36 12.79 5.61 13.15
C LEU A 36 11.76 6.61 12.67
N SER A 37 12.07 7.92 12.76
CA SER A 37 11.18 8.97 12.28
C SER A 37 10.94 8.88 10.76
N ASP A 38 11.91 8.44 9.98
CA ASP A 38 11.74 8.26 8.54
C ASP A 38 10.83 7.06 8.24
N MET A 39 10.98 5.98 9.01
CA MET A 39 10.11 4.80 8.87
C MET A 39 8.69 5.11 9.34
N ASP A 40 8.53 5.93 10.37
CA ASP A 40 7.21 6.42 10.80
C ASP A 40 6.52 7.23 9.70
N LYS A 41 7.27 8.02 8.95
CA LYS A 41 6.71 8.77 7.82
C LYS A 41 6.20 7.86 6.73
N ILE A 42 6.91 6.77 6.44
CA ILE A 42 6.45 5.75 5.50
C ILE A 42 5.11 5.17 5.97
N SER A 43 5.04 4.77 7.24
CA SER A 43 3.81 4.22 7.82
C SER A 43 2.66 5.22 7.77
N LEU A 44 2.94 6.49 8.04
CA LEU A 44 1.95 7.55 7.99
C LEU A 44 1.40 7.75 6.56
N VAL A 45 2.26 7.72 5.54
CA VAL A 45 1.83 7.84 4.15
C VAL A 45 0.97 6.64 3.74
N ILE A 46 1.31 5.44 4.18
CA ILE A 46 0.49 4.25 3.94
C ILE A 46 -0.91 4.46 4.50
N ASP A 47 -1.03 4.94 5.74
CA ASP A 47 -2.34 5.11 6.38
C ASP A 47 -3.12 6.28 5.79
N GLU A 48 -2.50 7.44 5.64
CA GLU A 48 -3.21 8.66 5.27
C GLU A 48 -3.43 8.80 3.77
N PHE A 49 -2.47 8.39 2.96
CA PHE A 49 -2.62 8.49 1.50
C PHE A 49 -3.25 7.23 0.92
N LEU A 50 -2.65 6.05 1.14
CA LEU A 50 -3.15 4.82 0.54
C LEU A 50 -4.52 4.44 1.08
N ASP A 51 -4.65 4.29 2.39
CA ASP A 51 -5.90 3.82 2.99
C ASP A 51 -6.96 4.90 3.03
N SER A 52 -6.68 6.06 3.63
CA SER A 52 -7.70 7.09 3.86
C SER A 52 -8.10 7.86 2.60
N ILE A 53 -7.24 7.96 1.59
CA ILE A 53 -7.54 8.70 0.36
C ILE A 53 -7.75 7.77 -0.82
N HIS A 54 -6.72 7.02 -1.22
CA HIS A 54 -6.76 6.23 -2.44
C HIS A 54 -7.77 5.07 -2.36
N TYR A 55 -7.68 4.24 -1.32
CA TYR A 55 -8.62 3.14 -1.15
C TYR A 55 -10.05 3.63 -0.95
N SER A 56 -10.23 4.75 -0.23
CA SER A 56 -11.56 5.35 -0.06
C SER A 56 -12.15 5.83 -1.37
N ARG A 57 -11.35 6.40 -2.28
CA ARG A 57 -11.81 6.77 -3.62
C ARG A 57 -12.32 5.56 -4.38
N GLU A 58 -11.65 4.43 -4.27
CA GLU A 58 -12.05 3.19 -4.91
C GLU A 58 -13.29 2.58 -4.25
N GLU A 59 -13.25 2.41 -2.93
CA GLU A 59 -14.30 1.71 -2.17
C GLU A 59 -15.59 2.51 -2.10
N ASP A 60 -15.51 3.82 -1.92
CA ASP A 60 -16.68 4.67 -1.67
C ASP A 60 -17.26 5.28 -2.94
N SER A 61 -16.49 5.37 -4.03
CA SER A 61 -16.92 6.06 -5.25
C SER A 61 -16.78 5.21 -6.51
N TYR A 62 -15.58 4.74 -6.83
CA TYR A 62 -15.32 4.09 -8.11
C TYR A 62 -15.94 2.70 -8.21
N PHE A 63 -15.67 1.83 -7.26
CA PHE A 63 -16.20 0.46 -7.27
C PHE A 63 -17.73 0.43 -7.22
N PRO A 64 -18.40 1.22 -6.36
CA PRO A 64 -19.87 1.29 -6.43
C PRO A 64 -20.40 1.78 -7.77
N CYS A 65 -19.70 2.71 -8.42
CA CYS A 65 -20.12 3.23 -9.72
C CYS A 65 -20.11 2.15 -10.81
N VAL A 66 -19.12 1.25 -10.80
CA VAL A 66 -18.98 0.20 -11.83
C VAL A 66 -19.54 -1.16 -11.40
N ALA A 67 -20.03 -1.26 -10.17
CA ALA A 67 -20.52 -2.53 -9.60
C ALA A 67 -21.82 -3.02 -10.27
N SER A 68 -22.54 -2.16 -11.03
CA SER A 68 -23.71 -2.56 -11.79
C SER A 68 -23.37 -3.49 -12.96
N TYR A 69 -22.13 -3.55 -13.38
CA TYR A 69 -21.68 -4.43 -14.45
C TYR A 69 -21.32 -5.80 -13.88
N ASP A 70 -22.14 -6.81 -14.15
CA ASP A 70 -22.01 -8.15 -13.54
C ASP A 70 -20.64 -8.78 -13.77
N HIS A 71 -20.05 -8.58 -14.94
CA HIS A 71 -18.75 -9.16 -15.28
C HIS A 71 -17.57 -8.55 -14.50
N LEU A 72 -17.78 -7.44 -13.79
CA LEU A 72 -16.75 -6.79 -12.97
C LEU A 72 -16.86 -7.13 -11.48
N LYS A 73 -17.97 -7.70 -11.02
CA LYS A 73 -18.23 -7.91 -9.59
C LYS A 73 -17.19 -8.79 -8.90
N GLN A 74 -16.75 -9.85 -9.57
CA GLN A 74 -15.75 -10.75 -8.98
C GLN A 74 -14.39 -10.08 -8.85
N GLU A 75 -13.98 -9.30 -9.85
CA GLU A 75 -12.73 -8.55 -9.81
C GLU A 75 -12.75 -7.49 -8.72
N ILE A 76 -13.87 -6.76 -8.58
CA ILE A 76 -14.05 -5.78 -7.51
C ILE A 76 -13.90 -6.45 -6.14
N ARG A 77 -14.55 -7.61 -5.96
CA ARG A 77 -14.47 -8.36 -4.70
C ARG A 77 -13.05 -8.78 -4.39
N ALA A 78 -12.30 -9.26 -5.40
CA ALA A 78 -10.90 -9.64 -5.25
C ALA A 78 -10.03 -8.44 -4.86
N LEU A 79 -10.24 -7.29 -5.49
CA LEU A 79 -9.50 -6.06 -5.17
C LEU A 79 -9.79 -5.56 -3.76
N LEU A 80 -11.05 -5.65 -3.31
CA LEU A 80 -11.42 -5.28 -1.94
C LEU A 80 -10.75 -6.19 -0.91
N ILE A 81 -10.64 -7.49 -1.20
CA ILE A 81 -9.91 -8.43 -0.34
C ILE A 81 -8.44 -8.03 -0.27
N GLU A 82 -7.84 -7.63 -1.38
CA GLU A 82 -6.45 -7.15 -1.41
C GLU A 82 -6.26 -5.89 -0.57
N HIS A 83 -7.24 -4.98 -0.53
CA HIS A 83 -7.19 -3.83 0.37
C HIS A 83 -7.09 -4.27 1.84
N GLU A 84 -7.79 -5.33 2.22
CA GLU A 84 -7.69 -5.87 3.57
C GLU A 84 -6.30 -6.45 3.87
N PHE A 85 -5.66 -7.11 2.89
CA PHE A 85 -4.28 -7.55 3.03
C PHE A 85 -3.33 -6.37 3.23
N SER A 86 -3.51 -5.30 2.46
CA SER A 86 -2.73 -4.08 2.60
C SER A 86 -2.82 -3.53 4.04
N ARG A 87 -4.03 -3.45 4.57
CA ARG A 87 -4.28 -2.96 5.94
C ARG A 87 -3.62 -3.84 6.99
N ARG A 88 -3.65 -5.16 6.82
CA ARG A 88 -3.01 -6.10 7.75
C ARG A 88 -1.49 -5.97 7.74
N ILE A 89 -0.88 -5.86 6.57
CA ILE A 89 0.56 -5.67 6.46
C ILE A 89 0.96 -4.33 7.09
N ALA A 90 0.21 -3.26 6.78
CA ALA A 90 0.44 -1.92 7.33
C ALA A 90 0.38 -1.94 8.87
N LEU A 91 -0.57 -2.67 9.43
CA LEU A 91 -0.71 -2.82 10.88
C LEU A 91 0.50 -3.51 11.49
N GLN A 92 1.05 -4.54 10.84
CA GLN A 92 2.26 -5.21 11.30
C GLN A 92 3.48 -4.28 11.27
N ILE A 93 3.61 -3.47 10.23
CA ILE A 93 4.68 -2.47 10.15
C ILE A 93 4.60 -1.53 11.35
N LYS A 94 3.43 -0.98 11.64
CA LYS A 94 3.21 -0.09 12.80
C LYS A 94 3.57 -0.77 14.11
N LYS A 95 3.11 -2.00 14.28
CA LYS A 95 3.34 -2.77 15.50
C LYS A 95 4.84 -2.96 15.78
N TYR A 96 5.59 -3.35 14.75
CA TYR A 96 7.03 -3.57 14.91
C TYR A 96 7.81 -2.26 15.06
N LEU A 97 7.40 -1.18 14.38
CA LEU A 97 8.00 0.14 14.60
C LEU A 97 7.81 0.62 16.04
N LYS A 98 6.64 0.38 16.61
CA LYS A 98 6.39 0.69 18.04
C LYS A 98 7.30 -0.10 18.95
N ARG A 99 7.45 -1.39 18.71
CA ARG A 99 8.35 -2.26 19.50
C ARG A 99 9.81 -1.82 19.37
N TRP A 100 10.20 -1.38 18.19
CA TRP A 100 11.56 -0.86 17.98
C TRP A 100 11.80 0.40 18.78
N LYS A 101 10.83 1.31 18.83
CA LYS A 101 10.91 2.52 19.67
C LYS A 101 11.03 2.18 21.17
N GLU A 102 10.46 1.06 21.57
CA GLU A 102 10.53 0.57 22.95
C GLU A 102 11.83 -0.17 23.26
N GLY A 103 12.76 -0.22 22.33
CA GLY A 103 14.10 -0.77 22.51
C GLY A 103 14.29 -2.19 22.04
N GLU A 104 13.29 -2.85 21.47
CA GLU A 104 13.45 -4.18 20.90
C GLU A 104 14.18 -4.12 19.55
N ASP A 105 15.08 -5.07 19.31
CA ASP A 105 15.69 -5.22 18.00
C ASP A 105 14.75 -6.01 17.10
N VAL A 106 13.99 -5.27 16.27
CA VAL A 106 13.04 -5.83 15.34
C VAL A 106 13.37 -5.43 13.90
N ARG A 107 14.65 -5.21 13.62
CA ARG A 107 15.12 -4.83 12.29
C ARG A 107 14.62 -5.78 11.21
N GLU A 108 14.79 -7.09 11.42
CA GLU A 108 14.38 -8.08 10.42
C GLU A 108 12.86 -8.09 10.18
N PRO A 109 12.00 -8.14 11.19
CA PRO A 109 10.56 -8.06 10.94
C PRO A 109 10.15 -6.77 10.22
N VAL A 110 10.71 -5.63 10.57
CA VAL A 110 10.41 -4.37 9.89
C VAL A 110 10.81 -4.44 8.43
N ALA A 111 12.04 -4.88 8.15
CA ALA A 111 12.52 -5.02 6.78
C ALA A 111 11.65 -6.00 5.98
N ARG A 112 11.30 -7.13 6.57
CA ARG A 112 10.50 -8.17 5.93
C ARG A 112 9.10 -7.68 5.58
N TYR A 113 8.43 -7.00 6.49
CA TYR A 113 7.08 -6.49 6.23
C TYR A 113 7.09 -5.33 5.24
N LEU A 114 8.10 -4.47 5.26
CA LEU A 114 8.27 -3.44 4.24
C LEU A 114 8.46 -4.06 2.85
N LYS A 115 9.30 -5.09 2.75
CA LYS A 115 9.51 -5.82 1.51
C LYS A 115 8.22 -6.47 1.02
N THR A 116 7.51 -7.17 1.90
CA THR A 116 6.23 -7.81 1.60
C THR A 116 5.24 -6.77 1.10
N TYR A 117 5.19 -5.61 1.74
CA TYR A 117 4.28 -4.53 1.36
C TYR A 117 4.58 -3.99 -0.03
N SER A 118 5.86 -3.78 -0.37
CA SER A 118 6.25 -3.29 -1.69
C SER A 118 5.87 -4.28 -2.80
N ILE A 119 6.10 -5.56 -2.57
CA ILE A 119 5.74 -6.63 -3.53
C ILE A 119 4.21 -6.64 -3.73
N PHE A 120 3.46 -6.56 -2.63
CA PHE A 120 2.00 -6.50 -2.68
C PHE A 120 1.54 -5.29 -3.49
N LEU A 121 2.06 -4.10 -3.21
CA LEU A 121 1.64 -2.86 -3.87
C LEU A 121 1.86 -2.90 -5.38
N ILE A 122 3.01 -3.38 -5.81
CA ILE A 122 3.35 -3.46 -7.22
C ILE A 122 2.36 -4.38 -7.95
N ASP A 123 2.10 -5.55 -7.41
CA ASP A 123 1.18 -6.53 -7.99
C ASP A 123 -0.27 -6.03 -7.98
N HIS A 124 -0.73 -5.50 -6.86
CA HIS A 124 -2.08 -4.96 -6.70
C HIS A 124 -2.33 -3.80 -7.67
N LYS A 125 -1.38 -2.90 -7.79
CA LYS A 125 -1.46 -1.75 -8.70
C LYS A 125 -1.57 -2.21 -10.15
N THR A 126 -0.81 -3.23 -10.56
CA THR A 126 -0.88 -3.80 -11.90
C THR A 126 -2.26 -4.38 -12.18
N LYS A 127 -2.83 -5.10 -11.23
CA LYS A 127 -4.20 -5.64 -11.35
C LYS A 127 -5.22 -4.53 -11.48
N GLU A 128 -5.08 -3.45 -10.71
CA GLU A 128 -5.99 -2.32 -10.78
C GLU A 128 -5.90 -1.59 -12.12
N GLU A 129 -4.70 -1.38 -12.66
CA GLU A 129 -4.54 -0.76 -13.97
C GLU A 129 -5.23 -1.58 -15.05
N ASN A 130 -5.09 -2.91 -15.01
CA ASN A 130 -5.79 -3.80 -15.93
C ASN A 130 -7.31 -3.73 -15.74
N PHE A 131 -7.76 -3.62 -14.49
CA PHE A 131 -9.19 -3.47 -14.19
C PHE A 131 -9.74 -2.14 -14.74
N PHE A 132 -9.00 -1.04 -14.59
CA PHE A 132 -9.41 0.27 -15.11
C PHE A 132 -9.59 0.25 -16.62
N ASP A 133 -8.76 -0.51 -17.33
CA ASP A 133 -8.84 -0.64 -18.79
C ASP A 133 -10.13 -1.38 -19.22
N LYS A 134 -10.64 -2.27 -18.38
CA LYS A 134 -11.90 -3.00 -18.64
C LYS A 134 -13.15 -2.19 -18.27
N ALA A 135 -13.01 -1.39 -17.25
CA ALA A 135 -14.11 -0.59 -16.72
C ALA A 135 -14.20 0.77 -17.41
#